data_1d648e2617246eee12fcc6c264e217bb
#
_entry.id   1d648e2617246eee12fcc6c264e217bb
#
_cell.length_a   1.000
_cell.length_b   1.000
_cell.length_c   1.000
_cell.angle_alpha   90.00
_cell.angle_beta   90.00
_cell.angle_gamma   90.00
#
_symmetry.space_group_name_H-M   'P 1'
#
loop_
_entity.id
_entity.type
_entity.pdbx_description
1 polymer ?
#
loop_
_entity_poly.entity_id
_entity_poly.type
_entity_poly.pdbx_seq_one_letter_code
_entity_poly.pdbx_strand_id
1 'polypeptide(L)'
;MCVLHCLWDKEDPWNVVRQFRDAVTPGSYLALSHMTDEAHPEAAEGLFRISQDLHWNTPLVSRDRADITRFFDGFTLVAPGLVPPAQWRPDLDKPLRDPRDYDGDGGTVLKPASPQPLTDNRGMGWHWSGVGIKN
;
A
#
# COMPACT_ATOMS: atom_id res chain seq x y z
N MET A 1 4.68 1.21 5.54
CA MET A 1 5.79 0.66 4.73
C MET A 1 5.30 0.44 3.30
N CYS A 2 5.95 1.02 2.29
CA CYS A 2 5.53 0.97 0.88
C CYS A 2 6.75 0.75 -0.03
N VAL A 3 7.70 -0.09 0.37
CA VAL A 3 8.96 -0.32 -0.36
C VAL A 3 9.26 -1.80 -0.61
N LEU A 4 8.43 -2.70 -0.07
CA LEU A 4 8.71 -4.14 -0.14
C LEU A 4 8.57 -4.70 -1.56
N HIS A 5 7.82 -4.03 -2.43
CA HIS A 5 7.76 -4.38 -3.86
C HIS A 5 9.04 -4.03 -4.62
N CYS A 6 9.99 -3.33 -3.97
CA CYS A 6 11.33 -3.08 -4.51
C CYS A 6 12.35 -4.15 -4.08
N LEU A 7 11.92 -5.22 -3.45
CA LEU A 7 12.76 -6.34 -3.02
C LEU A 7 12.34 -7.61 -3.74
N TRP A 8 13.34 -8.33 -4.31
CA TRP A 8 13.11 -9.66 -4.86
C TRP A 8 12.83 -10.68 -3.74
N ASP A 9 12.12 -11.75 -4.05
CA ASP A 9 11.85 -12.82 -3.09
C ASP A 9 13.13 -13.46 -2.54
N LYS A 10 14.19 -13.53 -3.36
CA LYS A 10 15.52 -14.01 -2.92
C LYS A 10 16.17 -13.18 -1.82
N GLU A 11 15.71 -11.94 -1.62
CA GLU A 11 16.16 -11.02 -0.57
C GLU A 11 15.35 -11.19 0.72
N ASP A 12 14.39 -12.13 0.71
CA ASP A 12 13.53 -12.49 1.84
C ASP A 12 12.87 -11.26 2.51
N PRO A 13 11.99 -10.54 1.77
CA PRO A 13 11.34 -9.36 2.31
C PRO A 13 10.46 -9.64 3.54
N TRP A 14 9.97 -10.86 3.69
CA TRP A 14 9.22 -11.28 4.90
C TRP A 14 10.11 -11.29 6.12
N ASN A 15 11.37 -11.75 5.99
CA ASN A 15 12.35 -11.68 7.07
C ASN A 15 12.70 -10.22 7.42
N VAL A 16 12.79 -9.33 6.45
CA VAL A 16 12.99 -7.91 6.71
C VAL A 16 11.89 -7.37 7.62
N VAL A 17 10.61 -7.63 7.30
CA VAL A 17 9.48 -7.20 8.14
C VAL A 17 9.51 -7.88 9.51
N ARG A 18 9.89 -9.16 9.57
CA ARG A 18 10.05 -9.87 10.84
C ARG A 18 11.08 -9.19 11.76
N GLN A 19 12.23 -8.75 11.22
CA GLN A 19 13.22 -8.02 12.00
C GLN A 19 12.68 -6.71 12.57
N PHE A 20 11.91 -5.95 11.77
CA PHE A 20 11.23 -4.76 12.28
C PHE A 20 10.20 -5.10 13.36
N ARG A 21 9.39 -6.14 13.14
CA ARG A 21 8.44 -6.62 14.14
C ARG A 21 9.13 -6.94 15.46
N ASP A 22 10.24 -7.66 15.41
CA ASP A 22 10.94 -8.13 16.61
C ASP A 22 11.63 -6.97 17.36
N ALA A 23 11.94 -5.87 16.65
CA ALA A 23 12.55 -4.67 17.22
C ALA A 23 11.56 -3.70 17.89
N VAL A 24 10.25 -3.83 17.63
CA VAL A 24 9.23 -2.93 18.23
C VAL A 24 8.51 -3.62 19.38
N THR A 25 7.88 -2.84 20.25
CA THR A 25 7.13 -3.37 21.41
C THR A 25 5.75 -3.90 21.02
N PRO A 26 5.15 -4.84 21.79
CA PRO A 26 3.74 -5.17 21.67
C PRO A 26 2.86 -3.93 21.69
N GLY A 27 1.79 -3.91 20.91
CA GLY A 27 0.93 -2.76 20.70
C GLY A 27 1.40 -1.80 19.61
N SER A 28 2.60 -1.97 19.05
CA SER A 28 3.07 -1.21 17.89
C SER A 28 2.27 -1.55 16.63
N TYR A 29 2.19 -0.61 15.70
CA TYR A 29 1.45 -0.77 14.45
C TYR A 29 2.38 -0.92 13.25
N LEU A 30 2.02 -1.85 12.36
CA LEU A 30 2.57 -1.95 11.01
C LEU A 30 1.50 -1.48 10.03
N ALA A 31 1.73 -0.36 9.35
CA ALA A 31 0.96 0.04 8.18
C ALA A 31 1.75 -0.31 6.92
N LEU A 32 1.14 -1.06 6.01
CA LEU A 32 1.78 -1.56 4.81
C LEU A 32 0.88 -1.42 3.59
N SER A 33 1.46 -1.04 2.45
CA SER A 33 0.86 -1.21 1.14
C SER A 33 1.84 -1.90 0.21
N HIS A 34 1.33 -2.71 -0.71
CA HIS A 34 2.12 -3.50 -1.64
C HIS A 34 1.45 -3.60 -3.00
N MET A 35 2.26 -3.60 -4.06
CA MET A 35 1.77 -3.83 -5.42
C MET A 35 1.24 -5.25 -5.58
N THR A 36 0.19 -5.37 -6.40
CA THR A 36 -0.38 -6.62 -6.86
C THR A 36 -0.74 -6.52 -8.33
N ASP A 37 -0.76 -7.63 -9.04
CA ASP A 37 -1.19 -7.76 -10.43
C ASP A 37 -2.50 -8.54 -10.58
N GLU A 38 -3.10 -8.98 -9.44
CA GLU A 38 -4.28 -9.86 -9.45
C GLU A 38 -5.44 -9.31 -10.27
N ALA A 39 -5.64 -8.00 -10.27
CA ALA A 39 -6.73 -7.36 -11.02
C ALA A 39 -6.33 -7.00 -12.47
N HIS A 40 -5.05 -6.84 -12.75
CA HIS A 40 -4.54 -6.29 -14.02
C HIS A 40 -3.25 -6.97 -14.48
N PRO A 41 -3.22 -8.30 -14.66
CA PRO A 41 -1.98 -9.03 -14.95
C PRO A 41 -1.30 -8.59 -16.25
N GLU A 42 -2.06 -8.35 -17.31
CA GLU A 42 -1.51 -7.91 -18.60
C GLU A 42 -0.87 -6.52 -18.53
N ALA A 43 -1.50 -5.60 -17.78
CA ALA A 43 -0.97 -4.25 -17.61
C ALA A 43 0.28 -4.26 -16.70
N ALA A 44 0.35 -5.15 -15.71
CA ALA A 44 1.53 -5.35 -14.88
C ALA A 44 2.70 -5.89 -15.70
N GLU A 45 2.46 -6.82 -16.61
CA GLU A 45 3.48 -7.31 -17.55
C GLU A 45 3.99 -6.18 -18.45
N GLY A 46 3.09 -5.32 -18.94
CA GLY A 46 3.47 -4.14 -19.72
C GLY A 46 4.35 -3.18 -18.94
N LEU A 47 4.02 -2.89 -17.68
CA LEU A 47 4.83 -2.05 -16.79
C LEU A 47 6.20 -2.67 -16.52
N PHE A 48 6.25 -3.99 -16.31
CA PHE A 48 7.51 -4.71 -16.14
C PHE A 48 8.42 -4.58 -17.37
N ARG A 49 7.87 -4.74 -18.58
CA ARG A 49 8.64 -4.54 -19.84
C ARG A 49 9.18 -3.12 -19.93
N ILE A 50 8.35 -2.11 -19.67
CA ILE A 50 8.79 -0.71 -19.68
C ILE A 50 9.92 -0.48 -18.66
N SER A 51 9.84 -1.07 -17.48
CA SER A 51 10.89 -0.94 -16.46
C SER A 51 12.23 -1.53 -16.94
N GLN A 52 12.19 -2.63 -17.69
CA GLN A 52 13.38 -3.22 -18.30
C GLN A 52 13.97 -2.34 -19.41
N ASP A 53 13.13 -1.81 -20.30
CA ASP A 53 13.54 -0.94 -21.40
C ASP A 53 14.15 0.37 -20.89
N LEU A 54 13.63 0.90 -19.80
CA LEU A 54 14.14 2.11 -19.13
C LEU A 54 15.31 1.83 -18.18
N HIS A 55 15.77 0.58 -18.08
CA HIS A 55 16.87 0.16 -17.22
C HIS A 55 16.69 0.60 -15.76
N TRP A 56 15.48 0.44 -15.22
CA TRP A 56 15.24 0.74 -13.81
C TRP A 56 16.09 -0.16 -12.91
N ASN A 57 16.87 0.46 -12.04
CA ASN A 57 17.76 -0.26 -11.12
C ASN A 57 17.00 -0.90 -9.94
N THR A 58 15.74 -0.58 -9.79
CA THR A 58 14.89 -1.08 -8.72
C THR A 58 13.85 -2.04 -9.29
N PRO A 59 13.75 -3.26 -8.76
CA PRO A 59 12.71 -4.19 -9.19
C PRO A 59 11.31 -3.66 -8.85
N LEU A 60 10.33 -4.09 -9.64
CA LEU A 60 8.91 -3.97 -9.32
C LEU A 60 8.36 -5.38 -9.19
N VAL A 61 8.21 -5.86 -7.98
CA VAL A 61 7.71 -7.20 -7.67
C VAL A 61 6.26 -7.10 -7.24
N SER A 62 5.37 -7.63 -8.06
CA SER A 62 3.98 -7.84 -7.68
C SER A 62 3.86 -9.10 -6.83
N ARG A 63 2.97 -9.09 -5.84
CA ARG A 63 2.64 -10.26 -5.02
C ARG A 63 1.13 -10.40 -4.91
N ASP A 64 0.68 -11.63 -4.78
CA ASP A 64 -0.73 -11.89 -4.52
C ASP A 64 -1.11 -11.52 -3.08
N ARG A 65 -2.41 -11.52 -2.81
CA ARG A 65 -2.94 -11.19 -1.48
C ARG A 65 -2.43 -12.12 -0.39
N ALA A 66 -2.22 -13.40 -0.70
CA ALA A 66 -1.74 -14.38 0.27
C ALA A 66 -0.31 -14.08 0.69
N ASP A 67 0.58 -13.82 -0.26
CA ASP A 67 1.97 -13.45 0.01
C ASP A 67 2.09 -12.11 0.74
N ILE A 68 1.24 -11.14 0.39
CA ILE A 68 1.19 -9.84 1.09
C ILE A 68 0.69 -10.02 2.53
N THR A 69 -0.27 -10.92 2.76
CA THR A 69 -0.77 -11.23 4.12
C THR A 69 0.35 -11.74 5.03
N ARG A 70 1.30 -12.49 4.51
CA ARG A 70 2.45 -13.01 5.28
C ARG A 70 3.33 -11.92 5.89
N PHE A 71 3.33 -10.71 5.34
CA PHE A 71 4.02 -9.58 5.98
C PHE A 71 3.42 -9.20 7.34
N PHE A 72 2.20 -9.62 7.61
CA PHE A 72 1.53 -9.38 8.88
C PHE A 72 1.66 -10.54 9.89
N ASP A 73 2.50 -11.53 9.61
CA ASP A 73 2.75 -12.62 10.55
C ASP A 73 3.25 -12.08 11.90
N GLY A 74 2.55 -12.43 12.99
CA GLY A 74 2.79 -11.89 14.34
C GLY A 74 2.15 -10.54 14.62
N PHE A 75 1.32 -10.06 13.70
CA PHE A 75 0.42 -8.92 13.90
C PHE A 75 -1.03 -9.38 13.77
N THR A 76 -1.92 -8.74 14.50
CA THR A 76 -3.37 -8.88 14.31
C THR A 76 -3.82 -7.77 13.36
N LEU A 77 -4.39 -8.14 12.20
CA LEU A 77 -4.92 -7.16 11.25
C LEU A 77 -6.08 -6.37 11.86
N VAL A 78 -5.99 -5.06 11.77
CA VAL A 78 -7.05 -4.13 12.17
C VAL A 78 -8.11 -4.09 11.07
N ALA A 79 -9.40 -4.08 11.46
CA ALA A 79 -10.48 -3.94 10.48
C ALA A 79 -10.32 -2.65 9.64
N PRO A 80 -10.54 -2.74 8.34
CA PRO A 80 -11.19 -3.77 7.52
C PRO A 80 -10.26 -4.92 7.07
N GLY A 81 -9.03 -5.01 7.57
CA GLY A 81 -8.06 -6.00 7.14
C GLY A 81 -7.24 -5.55 5.94
N LEU A 82 -6.89 -6.48 5.07
CA LEU A 82 -6.14 -6.21 3.84
C LEU A 82 -7.12 -5.92 2.70
N VAL A 83 -7.17 -4.66 2.26
CA VAL A 83 -8.10 -4.16 1.25
C VAL A 83 -7.39 -3.20 0.29
N PRO A 84 -7.94 -2.89 -0.89
CA PRO A 84 -7.44 -1.79 -1.71
C PRO A 84 -7.37 -0.48 -0.93
N PRO A 85 -6.36 0.38 -1.16
CA PRO A 85 -6.15 1.61 -0.38
C PRO A 85 -7.39 2.51 -0.28
N ALA A 86 -8.15 2.64 -1.38
CA ALA A 86 -9.37 3.43 -1.42
C ALA A 86 -10.51 2.90 -0.54
N GLN A 87 -10.42 1.63 -0.13
CA GLN A 87 -11.41 0.98 0.74
C GLN A 87 -10.94 0.95 2.22
N TRP A 88 -9.71 1.40 2.49
CA TRP A 88 -9.20 1.37 3.83
C TRP A 88 -9.75 2.53 4.63
N ARG A 89 -10.82 2.26 5.40
CA ARG A 89 -11.53 3.20 6.26
C ARG A 89 -11.81 4.55 5.57
N PRO A 90 -12.49 4.59 4.41
CA PRO A 90 -12.94 5.85 3.86
C PRO A 90 -13.88 6.48 4.90
N ASP A 91 -13.51 7.65 5.39
CA ASP A 91 -14.42 8.44 6.22
C ASP A 91 -15.45 9.05 5.27
N LEU A 92 -16.57 8.34 5.10
CA LEU A 92 -17.60 8.69 4.13
C LEU A 92 -18.25 10.05 4.43
N ASP A 93 -18.14 10.51 5.67
CA ASP A 93 -18.68 11.80 6.12
C ASP A 93 -17.72 12.96 5.87
N LYS A 94 -16.48 12.66 5.54
CA LYS A 94 -15.46 13.66 5.23
C LYS A 94 -14.95 13.45 3.81
N PRO A 95 -15.05 14.45 2.95
CA PRO A 95 -14.44 14.36 1.63
C PRO A 95 -12.94 14.10 1.76
N LEU A 96 -12.41 13.18 0.91
CA LEU A 96 -10.97 13.01 0.77
C LEU A 96 -10.36 14.37 0.42
N ARG A 97 -9.39 14.80 1.21
CA ARG A 97 -8.69 16.05 0.97
C ARG A 97 -7.75 15.86 -0.20
N ASP A 98 -7.88 16.71 -1.21
CA ASP A 98 -6.90 16.75 -2.28
C ASP A 98 -5.57 17.31 -1.70
N PRO A 99 -4.43 16.63 -1.93
CA PRO A 99 -3.13 17.17 -1.51
C PRO A 99 -2.83 18.57 -2.02
N ARG A 100 -3.49 19.00 -3.11
CA ARG A 100 -3.39 20.35 -3.68
C ARG A 100 -4.17 21.41 -2.90
N ASP A 101 -5.04 21.00 -1.98
CA ASP A 101 -5.82 21.91 -1.14
C ASP A 101 -5.01 22.39 0.09
N TYR A 102 -3.73 22.07 0.16
CA TYR A 102 -2.81 22.60 1.17
C TYR A 102 -2.18 23.88 0.69
N ASP A 103 -2.16 24.89 1.55
CA ASP A 103 -1.57 26.20 1.29
C ASP A 103 -0.04 26.29 1.42
N GLY A 104 0.59 25.16 1.72
CA GLY A 104 2.05 25.06 1.82
C GLY A 104 2.65 25.51 3.15
N ASP A 105 1.88 25.95 4.13
CA ASP A 105 2.35 26.37 5.46
C ASP A 105 2.25 25.29 6.54
N GLY A 106 2.01 24.05 6.12
CA GLY A 106 2.08 22.90 7.02
C GLY A 106 0.76 22.38 7.55
N GLY A 107 -0.38 22.75 6.98
CA GLY A 107 -1.57 22.01 7.36
C GLY A 107 -2.92 22.66 7.23
N THR A 108 -3.04 23.87 6.75
CA THR A 108 -4.34 24.49 6.55
C THR A 108 -4.93 24.05 5.21
N VAL A 109 -6.11 23.48 5.23
CA VAL A 109 -6.83 23.11 4.02
C VAL A 109 -7.60 24.32 3.49
N LEU A 110 -7.24 24.78 2.31
CA LEU A 110 -7.83 25.99 1.71
C LEU A 110 -9.27 25.81 1.22
N LYS A 111 -9.65 24.60 0.85
CA LYS A 111 -10.99 24.29 0.32
C LYS A 111 -11.45 22.91 0.79
N PRO A 112 -12.75 22.76 1.09
CA PRO A 112 -13.31 21.42 1.20
C PRO A 112 -13.15 20.74 -0.16
N ALA A 113 -12.56 19.54 -0.18
CA ALA A 113 -12.47 18.75 -1.38
C ALA A 113 -13.88 18.55 -1.94
N SER A 114 -14.08 18.85 -3.20
CA SER A 114 -15.32 18.47 -3.87
C SER A 114 -15.42 16.94 -3.78
N PRO A 115 -16.56 16.39 -3.36
CA PRO A 115 -16.75 14.94 -3.34
C PRO A 115 -16.61 14.44 -4.78
N GLN A 116 -15.42 13.96 -5.13
CA GLN A 116 -15.24 13.19 -6.34
C GLN A 116 -15.81 11.81 -6.04
N PRO A 117 -16.77 11.34 -6.80
CA PRO A 117 -17.20 9.96 -6.65
C PRO A 117 -15.96 9.08 -6.91
N LEU A 118 -15.64 8.19 -5.99
CA LEU A 118 -14.61 7.16 -6.15
C LEU A 118 -14.98 6.14 -7.26
N THR A 119 -15.65 6.62 -8.31
CA THR A 119 -16.10 5.83 -9.45
C THR A 119 -15.00 5.61 -10.48
N ASP A 120 -13.85 6.28 -10.33
CA ASP A 120 -12.69 6.02 -11.16
C ASP A 120 -11.87 4.86 -10.57
N ASN A 121 -12.16 3.66 -11.01
CA ASN A 121 -11.45 2.44 -10.65
C ASN A 121 -9.98 2.41 -11.13
N ARG A 122 -9.45 3.49 -11.72
CA ARG A 122 -8.10 3.52 -12.31
C ARG A 122 -6.96 3.28 -11.32
N GLY A 123 -7.19 3.39 -10.03
CA GLY A 123 -6.23 3.03 -8.98
C GLY A 123 -6.62 1.79 -8.16
N MET A 124 -7.78 1.20 -8.42
CA MET A 124 -8.24 0.02 -7.69
C MET A 124 -7.65 -1.24 -8.32
N GLY A 125 -7.11 -2.10 -7.46
CA GLY A 125 -6.57 -3.39 -7.90
C GLY A 125 -5.05 -3.42 -8.13
N TRP A 126 -4.34 -2.29 -8.01
CA TRP A 126 -2.88 -2.25 -8.10
C TRP A 126 -2.16 -2.43 -6.77
N HIS A 127 -2.86 -2.26 -5.67
CA HIS A 127 -2.28 -2.35 -4.33
C HIS A 127 -3.24 -2.98 -3.35
N TRP A 128 -2.67 -3.76 -2.44
CA TRP A 128 -3.30 -4.11 -1.17
C TRP A 128 -2.70 -3.26 -0.06
N SER A 129 -3.54 -2.82 0.87
CA SER A 129 -3.13 -2.05 2.05
C SER A 129 -3.78 -2.60 3.31
N GLY A 130 -3.05 -2.54 4.41
CA GLY A 130 -3.54 -2.99 5.70
C GLY A 130 -2.76 -2.38 6.85
N VAL A 131 -3.32 -2.48 8.03
CA VAL A 131 -2.67 -2.16 9.29
C VAL A 131 -2.79 -3.35 10.23
N GLY A 132 -1.69 -3.73 10.84
CA GLY A 132 -1.64 -4.76 11.87
C GLY A 132 -1.12 -4.18 13.19
N ILE A 133 -1.64 -4.65 14.30
CA ILE A 133 -1.13 -4.38 15.65
C ILE A 133 -0.28 -5.56 16.10
N LYS A 134 0.90 -5.30 16.64
CA LYS A 134 1.78 -6.34 17.18
C LYS A 134 1.16 -6.94 18.44
N ASN A 135 1.10 -8.26 18.47
CA ASN A 135 0.65 -9.05 19.61
C ASN A 135 1.66 -9.01 20.75
#